data_c165f1e40f1fb1abc34b10d2c3ffdf0a
#
_entry.id   c165f1e40f1fb1abc34b10d2c3ffdf0a
#
_cell.length_a   1.000
_cell.length_b   1.000
_cell.length_c   1.000
_cell.angle_alpha   90.00
_cell.angle_beta   90.00
_cell.angle_gamma   90.00
#
_symmetry.space_group_name_H-M   'P 1'
#
loop_
_entity.id
_entity.type
_entity.pdbx_description
1 polymer ?
#
loop_
_entity_poly.entity_id
_entity_poly.type
_entity_poly.pdbx_seq_one_letter_code
_entity_poly.pdbx_strand_id
1 'polypeptide(L)'
;MAALINAVAGTALSAAGVARTWNTGICGCCEDMGSCCDVYFCTSCNSARQCNAIDGKEDNQDMCLCFAIMVLNYQVGYGTVAMILRYRLIAKYNIGGESLIETFCMSQCFNLCSICQVHRQLTSMMMWPGGTCCGTTRPGLGGLVAMK
;
A
#
# COMPACT_ATOMS: atom_id res chain seq x y z
N MET A 1 2.44 14.82 -14.24
CA MET A 1 2.99 15.17 -12.92
C MET A 1 2.01 15.98 -12.07
N ALA A 2 1.41 17.06 -12.58
CA ALA A 2 0.46 17.88 -11.82
C ALA A 2 -0.77 17.11 -11.31
N ALA A 3 -1.32 16.17 -12.08
CA ALA A 3 -2.45 15.34 -11.66
C ALA A 3 -2.10 14.39 -10.49
N LEU A 4 -0.85 13.90 -10.43
CA LEU A 4 -0.37 13.05 -9.34
C LEU A 4 -0.20 13.88 -8.05
N ILE A 5 0.32 15.10 -8.18
CA ILE A 5 0.50 16.03 -7.06
C ILE A 5 -0.86 16.48 -6.52
N ASN A 6 -1.84 16.75 -7.38
CA ASN A 6 -3.20 17.10 -6.95
C ASN A 6 -3.94 15.91 -6.30
N ALA A 7 -3.69 14.68 -6.75
CA ALA A 7 -4.23 13.49 -6.09
C ALA A 7 -3.63 13.30 -4.68
N VAL A 8 -2.40 13.72 -4.46
CA VAL A 8 -1.74 13.71 -3.14
C VAL A 8 -2.25 14.85 -2.25
N ALA A 9 -2.51 16.03 -2.81
CA ALA A 9 -2.95 17.21 -2.06
C ALA A 9 -4.45 17.21 -1.71
N GLY A 10 -5.28 16.48 -2.48
CA GLY A 10 -6.75 16.51 -2.35
C GLY A 10 -7.34 15.71 -1.19
N THR A 11 -6.54 14.99 -0.41
CA THR A 11 -7.04 14.11 0.66
C THR A 11 -6.79 14.64 2.08
N ALA A 12 -6.44 15.90 2.23
CA ALA A 12 -6.13 16.49 3.53
C ALA A 12 -7.36 16.94 4.33
N LEU A 13 -8.53 16.31 4.16
CA LEU A 13 -9.66 16.62 5.05
C LEU A 13 -10.45 15.37 5.38
N SER A 14 -10.40 15.04 6.65
CA SER A 14 -11.51 14.44 7.37
C SER A 14 -11.35 13.04 7.88
N ALA A 15 -11.49 12.96 9.05
CA ALA A 15 -12.40 12.30 9.94
C ALA A 15 -11.76 12.32 11.32
N ALA A 16 -12.34 13.04 12.24
CA ALA A 16 -12.10 12.93 13.67
C ALA A 16 -12.54 11.54 14.13
N GLY A 17 -11.78 10.52 13.75
CA GLY A 17 -11.89 9.13 14.16
C GLY A 17 -10.68 8.77 14.99
N VAL A 18 -10.83 7.80 15.87
CA VAL A 18 -9.72 7.22 16.65
C VAL A 18 -8.58 6.86 15.70
N ALA A 19 -7.37 7.38 15.96
CA ALA A 19 -6.20 7.10 15.18
C ALA A 19 -5.97 5.57 15.14
N ARG A 20 -5.92 5.01 13.94
CA ARG A 20 -5.58 3.59 13.74
C ARG A 20 -4.07 3.41 13.85
N THR A 21 -3.64 2.27 14.30
CA THR A 21 -2.24 1.87 14.29
C THR A 21 -1.96 0.92 13.14
N TRP A 22 -0.70 0.78 12.76
CA TRP A 22 -0.28 -0.26 11.83
C TRP A 22 -0.58 -1.64 12.42
N ASN A 23 -1.24 -2.49 11.65
CA ASN A 23 -1.65 -3.81 12.12
C ASN A 23 -0.48 -4.80 12.18
N THR A 24 0.56 -4.58 11.38
CA THR A 24 1.75 -5.43 11.32
C THR A 24 3.02 -4.58 11.27
N GLY A 25 4.13 -5.15 11.75
CA GLY A 25 5.44 -4.53 11.63
C GLY A 25 5.91 -4.44 10.17
N ILE A 26 6.86 -3.54 9.88
CA ILE A 26 7.38 -3.34 8.52
C ILE A 26 8.07 -4.61 8.00
N CYS A 27 8.78 -5.33 8.85
CA CYS A 27 9.49 -6.56 8.51
C CYS A 27 8.61 -7.84 8.62
N GLY A 28 7.31 -7.72 8.85
CA GLY A 28 6.37 -8.84 8.92
C GLY A 28 6.05 -9.48 7.56
N CYS A 29 6.97 -9.42 6.59
CA CYS A 29 6.76 -9.98 5.25
C CYS A 29 6.54 -11.49 5.24
N CYS A 30 7.09 -12.21 6.22
CA CYS A 30 6.89 -13.65 6.36
C CYS A 30 5.51 -14.05 6.88
N GLU A 31 4.73 -13.11 7.39
CA GLU A 31 3.35 -13.36 7.84
C GLU A 31 2.39 -13.59 6.68
N ASP A 32 2.71 -13.01 5.51
CA ASP A 32 1.96 -13.19 4.26
C ASP A 32 2.91 -13.29 3.08
N MET A 33 3.40 -14.51 2.87
CA MET A 33 4.34 -14.81 1.79
C MET A 33 3.75 -14.57 0.40
N GLY A 34 2.43 -14.77 0.23
CA GLY A 34 1.75 -14.53 -1.04
C GLY A 34 1.85 -13.07 -1.46
N SER A 35 1.47 -12.15 -0.57
CA SER A 35 1.60 -10.71 -0.81
C SER A 35 3.05 -10.27 -0.95
N CYS A 36 3.97 -10.88 -0.19
CA CYS A 36 5.39 -10.57 -0.28
C CYS A 36 5.97 -10.95 -1.65
N CYS A 37 5.69 -12.16 -2.14
CA CYS A 37 6.10 -12.60 -3.47
C CYS A 37 5.49 -11.72 -4.57
N ASP A 38 4.21 -11.38 -4.43
CA ASP A 38 3.51 -10.52 -5.38
C ASP A 38 4.15 -9.12 -5.49
N VAL A 39 4.49 -8.52 -4.35
CA VAL A 39 5.20 -7.24 -4.31
C VAL A 39 6.59 -7.38 -4.91
N TYR A 40 7.31 -8.46 -4.62
CA TYR A 40 8.68 -8.65 -5.11
C TYR A 40 8.74 -8.82 -6.64
N PHE A 41 7.88 -9.67 -7.20
CA PHE A 41 7.90 -9.99 -8.64
C PHE A 41 7.09 -9.01 -9.51
N CYS A 42 6.03 -8.46 -8.96
CA CYS A 42 5.09 -7.61 -9.70
C CYS A 42 4.85 -6.26 -9.00
N THR A 43 5.90 -5.61 -8.50
CA THR A 43 5.83 -4.39 -7.67
C THR A 43 4.92 -3.31 -8.26
N SER A 44 5.09 -3.00 -9.55
CA SER A 44 4.33 -1.92 -10.20
C SER A 44 2.84 -2.23 -10.30
N CYS A 45 2.49 -3.46 -10.68
CA CYS A 45 1.10 -3.89 -10.79
C CYS A 45 0.44 -4.02 -9.40
N ASN A 46 1.17 -4.55 -8.42
CA ASN A 46 0.70 -4.61 -7.04
C ASN A 46 0.49 -3.22 -6.45
N SER A 47 1.40 -2.27 -6.70
CA SER A 47 1.26 -0.88 -6.28
C SER A 47 0.07 -0.19 -6.95
N ALA A 48 -0.22 -0.47 -8.23
CA ALA A 48 -1.40 0.05 -8.92
C ALA A 48 -2.70 -0.46 -8.27
N ARG A 49 -2.75 -1.76 -7.93
CA ARG A 49 -3.89 -2.36 -7.21
C ARG A 49 -4.07 -1.75 -5.83
N GLN A 50 -2.98 -1.51 -5.09
CA GLN A 50 -3.05 -0.84 -3.79
C GLN A 50 -3.57 0.60 -3.93
N CYS A 51 -3.14 1.36 -4.95
CA CYS A 51 -3.70 2.68 -5.24
C CYS A 51 -5.22 2.60 -5.45
N ASN A 52 -5.68 1.67 -6.27
CA ASN A 52 -7.10 1.48 -6.54
C ASN A 52 -7.88 1.07 -5.27
N ALA A 53 -7.32 0.16 -4.46
CA ALA A 53 -7.94 -0.25 -3.20
C ALA A 53 -8.04 0.91 -2.21
N ILE A 54 -7.01 1.76 -2.11
CA ILE A 54 -7.07 2.99 -1.31
C ILE A 54 -8.23 3.88 -1.79
N ASP A 55 -8.50 3.94 -3.08
CA ASP A 55 -9.61 4.72 -3.65
C ASP A 55 -10.97 4.00 -3.56
N GLY A 56 -11.02 2.82 -2.96
CA GLY A 56 -12.24 2.03 -2.75
C GLY A 56 -12.61 1.14 -3.94
N LYS A 57 -11.68 0.92 -4.86
CA LYS A 57 -11.83 0.02 -6.00
C LYS A 57 -11.07 -1.27 -5.71
N GLU A 58 -11.70 -2.16 -4.96
CA GLU A 58 -11.10 -3.45 -4.61
C GLU A 58 -10.87 -4.33 -5.84
N ASP A 59 -9.80 -5.12 -5.80
CA ASP A 59 -9.41 -6.11 -6.84
C ASP A 59 -9.45 -5.56 -8.26
N ASN A 60 -9.19 -4.27 -8.43
CA ASN A 60 -9.18 -3.63 -9.73
C ASN A 60 -7.74 -3.49 -10.26
N GLN A 61 -7.46 -4.13 -11.39
CA GLN A 61 -6.20 -4.00 -12.09
C GLN A 61 -6.32 -2.97 -13.22
N ASP A 62 -5.68 -1.83 -13.03
CA ASP A 62 -5.58 -0.79 -14.05
C ASP A 62 -4.19 -0.86 -14.71
N MET A 63 -4.18 -1.36 -15.96
CA MET A 63 -2.93 -1.52 -16.71
C MET A 63 -2.26 -0.20 -17.06
N CYS A 64 -3.04 0.87 -17.26
CA CYS A 64 -2.47 2.21 -17.50
C CYS A 64 -1.77 2.72 -16.24
N LEU A 65 -2.38 2.52 -15.07
CA LEU A 65 -1.76 2.89 -13.80
C LEU A 65 -0.54 2.02 -13.49
N CYS A 66 -0.59 0.71 -13.78
CA CYS A 66 0.55 -0.19 -13.64
C CYS A 66 1.73 0.28 -14.51
N PHE A 67 1.49 0.63 -15.77
CA PHE A 67 2.52 1.15 -16.66
C PHE A 67 3.07 2.50 -16.17
N ALA A 68 2.21 3.41 -15.75
CA ALA A 68 2.62 4.71 -15.21
C ALA A 68 3.51 4.55 -13.95
N ILE A 69 3.15 3.64 -13.05
CA ILE A 69 3.97 3.33 -11.87
C ILE A 69 5.29 2.66 -12.26
N MET A 70 5.30 1.80 -13.27
CA MET A 70 6.52 1.18 -13.77
C MET A 70 7.49 2.24 -14.32
N VAL A 71 7.01 3.20 -15.10
CA VAL A 71 7.81 4.32 -15.60
C VAL A 71 8.29 5.19 -14.44
N LEU A 72 7.44 5.48 -13.47
CA LEU A 72 7.81 6.25 -12.28
C LEU A 72 8.89 5.54 -11.46
N ASN A 73 8.76 4.23 -11.25
CA ASN A 73 9.77 3.44 -10.54
C ASN A 73 11.13 3.46 -11.26
N TYR A 74 11.12 3.43 -12.59
CA TYR A 74 12.35 3.53 -13.38
C TYR A 74 13.02 4.91 -13.24
N GLN A 75 12.24 5.99 -13.17
CA GLN A 75 12.75 7.35 -13.10
C GLN A 75 13.22 7.77 -11.70
N VAL A 76 12.46 7.43 -10.67
CA VAL A 76 12.67 7.95 -9.30
C VAL A 76 12.83 6.87 -8.22
N GLY A 77 12.73 5.62 -8.61
CA GLY A 77 12.91 4.46 -7.73
C GLY A 77 11.67 4.04 -6.93
N TYR A 78 11.71 2.81 -6.45
CA TYR A 78 10.61 2.17 -5.71
C TYR A 78 10.28 2.88 -4.40
N GLY A 79 11.23 3.54 -3.77
CA GLY A 79 11.02 4.27 -2.52
C GLY A 79 10.00 5.40 -2.65
N THR A 80 9.97 6.08 -3.79
CA THR A 80 9.01 7.16 -4.04
C THR A 80 7.58 6.63 -4.14
N VAL A 81 7.39 5.51 -4.84
CA VAL A 81 6.06 4.87 -4.93
C VAL A 81 5.63 4.34 -3.56
N ALA A 82 6.54 3.70 -2.83
CA ALA A 82 6.28 3.24 -1.46
C ALA A 82 5.86 4.41 -0.54
N MET A 83 6.54 5.55 -0.63
CA MET A 83 6.22 6.75 0.11
C MET A 83 4.83 7.29 -0.24
N ILE A 84 4.49 7.37 -1.52
CA ILE A 84 3.18 7.85 -1.98
C ILE A 84 2.05 6.95 -1.45
N LEU A 85 2.19 5.63 -1.59
CA LEU A 85 1.21 4.66 -1.11
C LEU A 85 1.00 4.77 0.40
N ARG A 86 2.10 4.79 1.15
CA ARG A 86 2.09 4.90 2.61
C ARG A 86 1.45 6.20 3.07
N TYR A 87 1.87 7.33 2.51
CA TYR A 87 1.32 8.64 2.82
C TYR A 87 -0.18 8.73 2.52
N ARG A 88 -0.63 8.26 1.35
CA ARG A 88 -2.05 8.23 0.99
C ARG A 88 -2.88 7.41 1.96
N LEU A 89 -2.37 6.25 2.37
CA LEU A 89 -3.05 5.38 3.33
C LEU A 89 -3.15 6.06 4.70
N ILE A 90 -2.05 6.62 5.21
CA ILE A 90 -2.01 7.35 6.48
C ILE A 90 -2.99 8.52 6.46
N ALA A 91 -2.93 9.36 5.43
CA ALA A 91 -3.77 10.53 5.31
C ALA A 91 -5.26 10.20 5.20
N LYS A 92 -5.61 9.16 4.42
CA LYS A 92 -7.02 8.80 4.17
C LYS A 92 -7.67 8.10 5.36
N TYR A 93 -6.94 7.24 6.05
CA TYR A 93 -7.50 6.37 7.10
C TYR A 93 -7.04 6.75 8.51
N ASN A 94 -6.37 7.89 8.65
CA ASN A 94 -5.90 8.42 9.93
C ASN A 94 -5.08 7.39 10.72
N ILE A 95 -4.10 6.77 10.05
CA ILE A 95 -3.17 5.85 10.72
C ILE A 95 -2.18 6.71 11.50
N GLY A 96 -2.27 6.67 12.82
CA GLY A 96 -1.46 7.50 13.70
C GLY A 96 -0.09 6.92 14.00
N GLY A 97 0.77 7.78 14.59
CA GLY A 97 2.06 7.37 15.16
C GLY A 97 3.23 7.46 14.20
N GLU A 98 3.06 7.95 12.97
CA GLU A 98 4.15 8.07 12.02
C GLU A 98 4.27 9.50 11.48
N SER A 99 5.47 10.08 11.64
CA SER A 99 5.79 11.38 11.07
C SER A 99 6.13 11.29 9.58
N LEU A 100 6.10 12.42 8.88
CA LEU A 100 6.49 12.49 7.47
C LEU A 100 7.94 12.01 7.24
N ILE A 101 8.84 12.32 8.19
CA ILE A 101 10.25 11.91 8.13
C ILE A 101 10.37 10.39 8.29
N GLU A 102 9.63 9.80 9.23
CA GLU A 102 9.59 8.34 9.41
C GLU A 102 9.03 7.65 8.17
N THR A 103 7.93 8.17 7.62
CA THR A 103 7.35 7.67 6.35
C THR A 103 8.38 7.70 5.23
N PHE A 104 9.14 8.78 5.11
CA PHE A 104 10.21 8.91 4.11
C PHE A 104 11.32 7.89 4.36
N CYS A 105 11.88 7.83 5.56
CA CYS A 105 12.96 6.90 5.90
C CYS A 105 12.55 5.45 5.69
N MET A 106 11.36 5.07 6.17
CA MET A 106 10.83 3.71 6.01
C MET A 106 10.62 3.34 4.54
N SER A 107 10.15 4.29 3.74
CA SER A 107 9.89 4.05 2.31
C SER A 107 11.17 3.98 1.48
N GLN A 108 12.21 4.75 1.83
CA GLN A 108 13.47 4.72 1.09
C GLN A 108 14.36 3.54 1.50
N CYS A 109 14.48 3.27 2.80
CA CYS A 109 15.34 2.18 3.29
C CYS A 109 14.71 0.80 3.13
N PHE A 110 13.38 0.70 3.27
CA PHE A 110 12.63 -0.56 3.27
C PHE A 110 11.48 -0.52 2.25
N ASN A 111 11.77 -0.08 1.02
CA ASN A 111 10.75 0.21 0.01
C ASN A 111 9.78 -0.97 -0.24
N LEU A 112 10.28 -2.16 -0.55
CA LEU A 112 9.44 -3.34 -0.78
C LEU A 112 8.70 -3.78 0.48
N CYS A 113 9.35 -3.75 1.64
CA CYS A 113 8.72 -4.06 2.92
C CYS A 113 7.61 -3.06 3.26
N SER A 114 7.80 -1.78 2.93
CA SER A 114 6.80 -0.73 3.10
C SER A 114 5.57 -0.99 2.21
N ILE A 115 5.78 -1.37 0.94
CA ILE A 115 4.69 -1.75 0.03
C ILE A 115 3.95 -3.00 0.54
N CYS A 116 4.68 -4.02 1.03
CA CYS A 116 4.07 -5.20 1.67
C CYS A 116 3.24 -4.83 2.90
N GLN A 117 3.75 -3.92 3.74
CA GLN A 117 3.03 -3.47 4.93
C GLN A 117 1.72 -2.75 4.56
N VAL A 118 1.76 -1.89 3.53
CA VAL A 118 0.55 -1.22 3.01
C VAL A 118 -0.46 -2.25 2.50
N HIS A 119 0.00 -3.28 1.77
CA HIS A 119 -0.86 -4.37 1.29
C HIS A 119 -1.56 -5.09 2.44
N ARG A 120 -0.82 -5.51 3.46
CA ARG A 120 -1.37 -6.19 4.65
C ARG A 120 -2.34 -5.28 5.42
N GLN A 121 -2.01 -3.99 5.55
CA GLN A 121 -2.88 -3.03 6.21
C GLN A 121 -4.22 -2.88 5.48
N LEU A 122 -4.21 -2.76 4.15
CA LEU A 122 -5.43 -2.71 3.34
C LEU A 122 -6.26 -3.99 3.50
N THR A 123 -5.61 -5.14 3.44
CA THR A 123 -6.27 -6.45 3.65
C THR A 123 -6.92 -6.54 5.03
N SER A 124 -6.22 -6.08 6.09
CA SER A 124 -6.77 -6.07 7.45
C SER A 124 -7.95 -5.12 7.63
N MET A 125 -8.03 -4.10 6.79
CA MET A 125 -9.15 -3.16 6.75
C MET A 125 -10.29 -3.63 5.83
N MET A 126 -10.26 -4.86 5.37
CA MET A 126 -11.22 -5.48 4.45
C MET A 126 -11.24 -4.86 3.04
N MET A 127 -10.21 -4.10 2.69
CA MET A 127 -10.00 -3.51 1.37
C MET A 127 -8.92 -4.28 0.64
N TRP A 128 -9.23 -5.46 0.18
CA TRP A 128 -8.24 -6.32 -0.45
C TRP A 128 -7.79 -5.79 -1.82
N PRO A 129 -6.48 -5.51 -2.02
CA PRO A 129 -6.00 -4.97 -3.28
C PRO A 129 -6.04 -5.99 -4.43
N GLY A 130 -6.20 -7.27 -4.14
CA GLY A 130 -6.05 -8.35 -5.11
C GLY A 130 -4.61 -8.85 -5.21
N GLY A 131 -4.42 -10.00 -5.85
CA GLY A 131 -3.12 -10.57 -6.16
C GLY A 131 -2.83 -10.56 -7.65
N THR A 132 -1.57 -10.49 -8.01
CA THR A 132 -1.13 -10.44 -9.42
C THR A 132 -0.62 -11.78 -9.90
N CYS A 133 0.39 -12.36 -9.24
CA CYS A 133 1.00 -13.62 -9.67
C CYS A 133 1.05 -14.69 -8.57
N CYS A 134 1.24 -14.31 -7.32
CA CYS A 134 1.42 -15.25 -6.21
C CYS A 134 0.30 -15.19 -5.17
N GLY A 135 -0.30 -14.04 -4.96
CA GLY A 135 -1.32 -13.77 -3.95
C GLY A 135 -2.74 -13.76 -4.52
N THR A 136 -3.13 -14.76 -5.29
CA THR A 136 -4.39 -14.76 -6.06
C THR A 136 -5.65 -14.99 -5.25
N THR A 137 -5.54 -15.48 -4.03
CA THR A 137 -6.70 -15.80 -3.18
C THR A 137 -6.90 -14.75 -2.10
N ARG A 138 -8.11 -14.18 -2.05
CA ARG A 138 -8.52 -13.31 -0.94
C ARG A 138 -8.39 -14.10 0.37
N PRO A 139 -7.65 -13.60 1.38
CA PRO A 139 -7.60 -14.25 2.68
C PRO A 139 -9.02 -14.37 3.23
N GLY A 140 -9.45 -15.59 3.55
CA GLY A 140 -10.76 -15.82 4.18
C GLY A 140 -10.83 -15.11 5.53
N LEU A 141 -12.04 -14.79 5.97
CA LEU A 141 -12.27 -14.17 7.29
C LEU A 141 -11.59 -14.92 8.45
N GLY A 142 -11.35 -16.23 8.32
CA GLY A 142 -10.62 -17.04 9.29
C GLY A 142 -9.13 -16.76 9.40
N GLY A 143 -8.49 -16.27 8.34
CA GLY A 143 -7.07 -15.88 8.35
C GLY A 143 -6.81 -14.55 9.05
N LEU A 144 -7.78 -13.65 9.06
CA LEU A 144 -7.68 -12.33 9.71
C LEU A 144 -7.78 -12.40 11.25
N VAL A 145 -8.36 -13.47 11.78
CA VAL A 145 -8.49 -13.69 13.23
C VAL A 145 -7.19 -14.24 13.82
N ALA A 146 -6.35 -14.88 13.02
CA ALA A 146 -5.08 -15.43 13.45
C ALA A 146 -3.94 -14.37 13.53
N MET A 147 -4.19 -13.15 13.05
CA MET A 147 -3.21 -12.04 13.04
C MET A 147 -3.40 -11.07 14.23
N LYS A 148 -4.02 -11.51 15.34
CA LYS A 148 -4.12 -10.72 16.59
C LYS A 148 -3.06 -11.16 17.58
#